data_0b6e5c239b0a4c0b0584a6de650f0dfc
#
_entry.id   0b6e5c239b0a4c0b0584a6de650f0dfc
#
_cell.length_a   1.000
_cell.length_b   1.000
_cell.length_c   1.000
_cell.angle_alpha   90.00
_cell.angle_beta   90.00
_cell.angle_gamma   90.00
#
_symmetry.space_group_name_H-M   'P 1'
#
loop_
_entity.id
_entity.type
_entity.pdbx_description
1 polymer ?
#
loop_
_entity_poly.entity_id
_entity_poly.type
_entity_poly.pdbx_seq_one_letter_code
_entity_poly.pdbx_strand_id
1 'polypeptide(L)'
;MRFPTSDYLDGSDAMNPDPDYSAAYIILVTDAGLEGHGLTFTIGRGNELCISAFKALEPLILGLDLSWITHDMGRFWRHLTGDSQLRWVGPDKGILHLATGAVVNAVWDLWGKYEKKPVWQLVYDMSPKEIVRLIDFRYLTDALKPEEALEILENSSADKKNRLSILMDEGYPCYNTSAGWLGYSDEKLYELCVKAKKSGFSHLKFKVGKDLNDDIRRLKIARKALGKDVRIMIDANQVWEVDEAIEWIKELEFADPFFIEEPTSPDDIAGHKKIKDAIQPIKVATGEMCQNRIIFKQFIQDNALDIVQIDSCRIGGLNEILSVLLLAHKYDKPVWPHAGGVGLCEYVQHIAMIDYLLISCEKNSKRIEYVDHLHEHFLNPCKVKAGKYSAPLNPGFSIEMKNETLTNYLYSD
;
A
#
# COMPACT_ATOMS: atom_id res chain seq x y z
N MET A 1 -2.75 15.45 10.58
CA MET A 1 -1.28 15.61 10.68
C MET A 1 -0.76 16.10 9.34
N ARG A 2 0.24 16.99 9.31
CA ARG A 2 0.89 17.49 8.08
C ARG A 2 2.39 17.64 8.31
N PHE A 3 3.19 17.10 7.40
CA PHE A 3 4.65 17.09 7.47
C PHE A 3 5.21 17.90 6.30
N PRO A 4 6.18 18.81 6.50
CA PRO A 4 6.65 19.74 5.48
C PRO A 4 7.64 19.03 4.51
N THR A 5 7.21 17.98 3.84
CA THR A 5 8.04 17.21 2.92
C THR A 5 8.37 17.98 1.64
N SER A 6 7.53 18.93 1.25
CA SER A 6 7.76 19.84 0.11
C SER A 6 9.03 20.68 0.26
N ASP A 7 9.43 21.03 1.49
CA ASP A 7 10.66 21.81 1.74
C ASP A 7 11.92 21.11 1.20
N TYR A 8 11.89 19.78 1.09
CA TYR A 8 12.99 18.94 0.62
C TYR A 8 12.71 18.28 -0.72
N LEU A 9 11.58 18.56 -1.35
CA LEU A 9 11.05 17.91 -2.55
C LEU A 9 10.80 16.39 -2.36
N ASP A 10 10.67 15.95 -1.10
CA ASP A 10 10.42 14.57 -0.79
C ASP A 10 8.97 14.21 -1.16
N GLY A 11 8.80 13.17 -1.99
CA GLY A 11 7.51 12.79 -2.55
C GLY A 11 7.13 13.51 -3.84
N SER A 12 7.95 14.46 -4.35
CA SER A 12 7.65 15.20 -5.57
C SER A 12 7.56 14.30 -6.80
N ASP A 13 6.47 14.43 -7.56
CA ASP A 13 6.18 13.70 -8.79
C ASP A 13 5.62 14.63 -9.90
N ALA A 14 5.23 14.06 -11.04
CA ALA A 14 4.77 14.86 -12.18
C ALA A 14 3.40 15.52 -11.95
N MET A 15 2.54 14.90 -11.16
CA MET A 15 1.21 15.41 -10.82
C MET A 15 1.20 16.23 -9.54
N ASN A 16 2.11 15.93 -8.60
CA ASN A 16 2.21 16.53 -7.27
C ASN A 16 3.65 17.05 -7.05
N PRO A 17 3.97 18.27 -7.53
CA PRO A 17 5.35 18.78 -7.50
C PRO A 17 5.83 19.20 -6.10
N ASP A 18 4.90 19.45 -5.18
CA ASP A 18 5.15 20.02 -3.85
C ASP A 18 4.26 19.39 -2.76
N PRO A 19 4.23 18.05 -2.61
CA PRO A 19 3.38 17.39 -1.63
C PRO A 19 3.91 17.61 -0.22
N ASP A 20 3.00 17.96 0.72
CA ASP A 20 3.24 17.84 2.15
C ASP A 20 2.58 16.54 2.64
N TYR A 21 3.33 15.49 2.83
CA TYR A 21 2.78 14.23 3.30
C TYR A 21 2.00 14.44 4.59
N SER A 22 0.78 13.92 4.61
CA SER A 22 -0.19 14.22 5.64
C SER A 22 -1.02 12.98 5.96
N ALA A 23 -1.74 13.01 7.08
CA ALA A 23 -2.66 11.95 7.43
C ALA A 23 -3.85 12.50 8.22
N ALA A 24 -5.05 12.05 7.87
CA ALA A 24 -6.17 12.10 8.80
C ALA A 24 -6.04 10.90 9.73
N TYR A 25 -5.87 11.15 11.03
CA TYR A 25 -5.54 10.18 12.06
C TYR A 25 -6.71 9.97 13.01
N ILE A 26 -7.04 8.73 13.33
CA ILE A 26 -8.12 8.36 14.24
C ILE A 26 -7.60 7.49 15.39
N ILE A 27 -8.13 7.73 16.59
CA ILE A 27 -7.89 6.92 17.78
C ILE A 27 -9.25 6.41 18.27
N LEU A 28 -9.43 5.10 18.33
CA LEU A 28 -10.55 4.43 18.94
C LEU A 28 -10.20 4.10 20.40
N VAL A 29 -10.96 4.65 21.34
CA VAL A 29 -10.71 4.46 22.77
C VAL A 29 -11.80 3.58 23.37
N THR A 30 -11.41 2.51 24.04
CA THR A 30 -12.33 1.63 24.77
C THR A 30 -12.60 2.14 26.19
N ASP A 31 -13.69 1.68 26.80
CA ASP A 31 -13.99 1.93 28.22
C ASP A 31 -12.94 1.37 29.18
N ALA A 32 -12.18 0.37 28.76
CA ALA A 32 -11.02 -0.17 29.49
C ALA A 32 -9.72 0.64 29.27
N GLY A 33 -9.74 1.73 28.48
CA GLY A 33 -8.59 2.59 28.22
C GLY A 33 -7.59 2.02 27.20
N LEU A 34 -7.94 0.94 26.48
CA LEU A 34 -7.13 0.44 25.37
C LEU A 34 -7.42 1.27 24.12
N GLU A 35 -6.39 1.63 23.38
CA GLU A 35 -6.47 2.48 22.20
C GLU A 35 -6.09 1.72 20.93
N GLY A 36 -6.89 1.91 19.86
CA GLY A 36 -6.59 1.47 18.50
C GLY A 36 -6.37 2.66 17.58
N HIS A 37 -5.29 2.66 16.83
CA HIS A 37 -4.85 3.74 15.97
C HIS A 37 -5.01 3.41 14.51
N GLY A 38 -5.44 4.39 13.71
CA GLY A 38 -5.57 4.26 12.27
C GLY A 38 -5.38 5.58 11.57
N LEU A 39 -5.04 5.52 10.29
CA LEU A 39 -4.92 6.72 9.48
C LEU A 39 -5.33 6.46 8.03
N THR A 40 -5.66 7.55 7.33
CA THR A 40 -5.63 7.59 5.88
C THR A 40 -4.61 8.63 5.43
N PHE A 41 -3.82 8.26 4.42
CA PHE A 41 -2.78 9.11 3.85
C PHE A 41 -3.40 10.20 2.96
N THR A 42 -2.82 11.40 3.03
CA THR A 42 -3.10 12.55 2.17
C THR A 42 -1.78 13.27 1.83
N ILE A 43 -1.82 14.19 0.89
CA ILE A 43 -0.62 14.92 0.44
C ILE A 43 -0.67 16.44 0.71
N GLY A 44 -1.41 16.83 1.75
CA GLY A 44 -1.47 18.22 2.21
C GLY A 44 -2.86 18.70 2.54
N ARG A 45 -3.74 18.80 1.55
CA ARG A 45 -5.13 19.25 1.71
C ARG A 45 -6.10 18.07 1.80
N GLY A 46 -7.29 18.30 2.40
CA GLY A 46 -8.37 17.30 2.44
C GLY A 46 -8.43 16.50 3.73
N ASN A 47 -7.53 16.70 4.69
CA ASN A 47 -7.61 16.06 6.01
C ASN A 47 -8.94 16.37 6.71
N GLU A 48 -9.41 17.63 6.62
CA GLU A 48 -10.69 18.10 7.18
C GLU A 48 -11.89 17.34 6.60
N LEU A 49 -11.82 16.95 5.33
CA LEU A 49 -12.86 16.14 4.67
C LEU A 49 -12.87 14.71 5.21
N CYS A 50 -11.68 14.12 5.41
CA CYS A 50 -11.54 12.80 6.03
C CYS A 50 -12.02 12.79 7.48
N ILE A 51 -11.72 13.84 8.25
CA ILE A 51 -12.22 14.02 9.62
C ILE A 51 -13.76 14.14 9.63
N SER A 52 -14.35 14.85 8.68
CA SER A 52 -15.81 14.92 8.54
C SER A 52 -16.42 13.55 8.23
N ALA A 53 -15.74 12.74 7.41
CA ALA A 53 -16.15 11.37 7.13
C ALA A 53 -16.03 10.46 8.37
N PHE A 54 -14.99 10.62 9.20
CA PHE A 54 -14.92 9.92 10.51
C PHE A 54 -16.13 10.22 11.39
N LYS A 55 -16.54 11.51 11.48
CA LYS A 55 -17.73 11.92 12.23
C LYS A 55 -19.02 11.31 11.67
N ALA A 56 -19.10 11.13 10.35
CA ALA A 56 -20.25 10.46 9.73
C ALA A 56 -20.31 8.96 10.05
N LEU A 57 -19.15 8.31 10.24
CA LEU A 57 -19.05 6.90 10.62
C LEU A 57 -19.18 6.67 12.14
N GLU A 58 -18.94 7.69 12.95
CA GLU A 58 -18.94 7.60 14.43
C GLU A 58 -20.19 6.91 15.01
N PRO A 59 -21.43 7.24 14.58
CA PRO A 59 -22.64 6.58 15.09
C PRO A 59 -22.71 5.08 14.82
N LEU A 60 -21.96 4.60 13.84
CA LEU A 60 -21.90 3.18 13.47
C LEU A 60 -20.86 2.39 14.30
N ILE A 61 -20.06 3.08 15.12
CA ILE A 61 -18.92 2.50 15.83
C ILE A 61 -19.07 2.61 17.34
N LEU A 62 -19.50 3.78 17.82
CA LEU A 62 -19.60 4.05 19.25
C LEU A 62 -20.59 3.09 19.95
N GLY A 63 -20.12 2.57 21.09
CA GLY A 63 -20.90 1.63 21.90
C GLY A 63 -20.92 0.20 21.37
N LEU A 64 -20.19 -0.12 20.31
CA LEU A 64 -20.01 -1.51 19.88
C LEU A 64 -19.04 -2.23 20.82
N ASP A 65 -19.38 -3.46 21.15
CA ASP A 65 -18.50 -4.35 21.90
C ASP A 65 -17.38 -4.87 21.00
N LEU A 66 -16.12 -4.82 21.47
CA LEU A 66 -14.97 -5.34 20.71
C LEU A 66 -15.15 -6.82 20.37
N SER A 67 -15.72 -7.62 21.28
CA SER A 67 -15.99 -9.04 21.03
C SER A 67 -17.00 -9.25 19.91
N TRP A 68 -18.01 -8.35 19.78
CA TRP A 68 -18.96 -8.38 18.67
C TRP A 68 -18.28 -8.10 17.33
N ILE A 69 -17.34 -7.15 17.31
CA ILE A 69 -16.57 -6.80 16.11
C ILE A 69 -15.65 -7.95 15.70
N THR A 70 -14.81 -8.41 16.63
CA THR A 70 -13.75 -9.41 16.35
C THR A 70 -14.30 -10.81 16.07
N HIS A 71 -15.50 -11.13 16.57
CA HIS A 71 -16.18 -12.39 16.26
C HIS A 71 -16.47 -12.54 14.76
N ASP A 72 -16.80 -11.44 14.07
CA ASP A 72 -17.08 -11.42 12.63
C ASP A 72 -16.71 -10.04 12.03
N MET A 73 -15.44 -9.86 11.74
CA MET A 73 -14.91 -8.63 11.13
C MET A 73 -15.51 -8.37 9.74
N GLY A 74 -15.88 -9.40 8.99
CA GLY A 74 -16.59 -9.23 7.70
C GLY A 74 -17.96 -8.62 7.89
N ARG A 75 -18.70 -9.00 8.96
CA ARG A 75 -19.97 -8.36 9.33
C ARG A 75 -19.76 -6.91 9.75
N PHE A 76 -18.74 -6.63 10.55
CA PHE A 76 -18.41 -5.26 10.94
C PHE A 76 -18.07 -4.40 9.71
N TRP A 77 -17.26 -4.92 8.79
CA TRP A 77 -16.95 -4.24 7.53
C TRP A 77 -18.22 -3.93 6.71
N ARG A 78 -19.13 -4.90 6.58
CA ARG A 78 -20.43 -4.70 5.91
C ARG A 78 -21.32 -3.70 6.66
N HIS A 79 -21.25 -3.65 7.98
CA HIS A 79 -21.99 -2.67 8.78
C HIS A 79 -21.56 -1.24 8.44
N LEU A 80 -20.27 -0.97 8.29
CA LEU A 80 -19.75 0.33 7.88
C LEU A 80 -20.06 0.66 6.42
N THR A 81 -19.81 -0.25 5.50
CA THR A 81 -19.96 -0.02 4.06
C THR A 81 -21.39 -0.22 3.56
N GLY A 82 -22.27 -0.78 4.37
CA GLY A 82 -23.66 -1.09 4.03
C GLY A 82 -24.68 -0.05 4.49
N ASP A 83 -24.28 1.02 5.18
CA ASP A 83 -25.21 2.06 5.63
C ASP A 83 -25.99 2.64 4.46
N SER A 84 -27.33 2.58 4.56
CA SER A 84 -28.22 2.91 3.45
C SER A 84 -28.20 4.38 3.05
N GLN A 85 -27.87 5.27 3.99
CA GLN A 85 -27.85 6.71 3.76
C GLN A 85 -26.49 7.19 3.26
N LEU A 86 -25.39 6.62 3.77
CA LEU A 86 -24.04 6.95 3.33
C LEU A 86 -23.70 6.38 1.95
N ARG A 87 -24.43 5.37 1.47
CA ARG A 87 -24.16 4.77 0.15
C ARG A 87 -24.19 5.76 -1.02
N TRP A 88 -24.97 6.83 -0.93
CA TRP A 88 -25.02 7.83 -1.99
C TRP A 88 -23.74 8.67 -2.09
N VAL A 89 -23.08 8.91 -0.96
CA VAL A 89 -21.78 9.61 -0.91
C VAL A 89 -20.58 8.69 -1.07
N GLY A 90 -20.82 7.40 -1.31
CA GLY A 90 -19.83 6.41 -1.76
C GLY A 90 -19.13 5.64 -0.65
N PRO A 91 -19.76 4.62 -0.01
CA PRO A 91 -19.11 3.81 1.01
C PRO A 91 -17.95 2.94 0.49
N ASP A 92 -17.97 2.57 -0.78
CA ASP A 92 -16.92 1.75 -1.41
C ASP A 92 -15.96 2.60 -2.28
N LYS A 93 -15.93 3.92 -2.12
CA LYS A 93 -15.04 4.84 -2.86
C LYS A 93 -14.95 6.22 -2.23
N GLY A 94 -13.94 6.98 -2.66
CA GLY A 94 -13.73 8.37 -2.27
C GLY A 94 -13.44 8.54 -0.78
N ILE A 95 -13.67 9.74 -0.28
CA ILE A 95 -13.29 10.15 1.08
C ILE A 95 -13.94 9.28 2.15
N LEU A 96 -15.19 8.87 1.96
CA LEU A 96 -15.87 8.01 2.93
C LEU A 96 -15.19 6.64 3.03
N HIS A 97 -14.69 6.10 1.92
CA HIS A 97 -14.00 4.81 1.91
C HIS A 97 -12.58 4.90 2.49
N LEU A 98 -11.87 6.02 2.26
CA LEU A 98 -10.61 6.31 2.94
C LEU A 98 -10.80 6.33 4.46
N ALA A 99 -11.84 7.00 4.94
CA ALA A 99 -12.19 7.03 6.37
C ALA A 99 -12.58 5.63 6.89
N THR A 100 -13.35 4.86 6.12
CA THR A 100 -13.69 3.48 6.46
C THR A 100 -12.45 2.62 6.61
N GLY A 101 -11.50 2.72 5.69
CA GLY A 101 -10.21 2.00 5.76
C GLY A 101 -9.43 2.34 7.03
N ALA A 102 -9.33 3.63 7.37
CA ALA A 102 -8.67 4.07 8.60
C ALA A 102 -9.34 3.53 9.87
N VAL A 103 -10.67 3.55 9.94
CA VAL A 103 -11.46 2.98 11.05
C VAL A 103 -11.24 1.47 11.17
N VAL A 104 -11.35 0.73 10.06
CA VAL A 104 -11.14 -0.72 10.03
C VAL A 104 -9.72 -1.06 10.49
N ASN A 105 -8.72 -0.33 10.00
CA ASN A 105 -7.33 -0.54 10.42
C ASN A 105 -7.08 -0.17 11.88
N ALA A 106 -7.78 0.85 12.43
CA ALA A 106 -7.74 1.16 13.86
C ALA A 106 -8.33 0.03 14.72
N VAL A 107 -9.39 -0.64 14.25
CA VAL A 107 -9.93 -1.82 14.93
C VAL A 107 -8.94 -2.99 14.87
N TRP A 108 -8.23 -3.20 13.76
CA TRP A 108 -7.19 -4.22 13.67
C TRP A 108 -6.02 -3.92 14.62
N ASP A 109 -5.61 -2.66 14.73
CA ASP A 109 -4.58 -2.24 15.69
C ASP A 109 -5.03 -2.51 17.14
N LEU A 110 -6.26 -2.11 17.48
CA LEU A 110 -6.88 -2.37 18.78
C LEU A 110 -6.93 -3.88 19.10
N TRP A 111 -7.37 -4.69 18.14
CA TRP A 111 -7.45 -6.14 18.33
C TRP A 111 -6.06 -6.77 18.50
N GLY A 112 -5.08 -6.36 17.70
CA GLY A 112 -3.68 -6.79 17.85
C GLY A 112 -3.11 -6.45 19.24
N LYS A 113 -3.39 -5.25 19.75
CA LYS A 113 -2.99 -4.83 21.09
C LYS A 113 -3.71 -5.63 22.20
N TYR A 114 -5.00 -5.87 22.04
CA TYR A 114 -5.77 -6.71 22.97
C TYR A 114 -5.22 -8.13 23.06
N GLU A 115 -4.91 -8.77 21.93
CA GLU A 115 -4.33 -10.12 21.85
C GLU A 115 -2.79 -10.13 22.09
N LYS A 116 -2.17 -8.96 22.28
CA LYS A 116 -0.72 -8.80 22.44
C LYS A 116 0.09 -9.36 21.28
N LYS A 117 -0.41 -9.19 20.05
CA LYS A 117 0.19 -9.67 18.81
C LYS A 117 0.28 -8.57 17.76
N PRO A 118 1.34 -8.55 16.92
CA PRO A 118 1.30 -7.77 15.70
C PRO A 118 0.21 -8.29 14.77
N VAL A 119 -0.41 -7.43 13.99
CA VAL A 119 -1.58 -7.78 13.15
C VAL A 119 -1.27 -8.93 12.18
N TRP A 120 -0.07 -8.98 11.59
CA TRP A 120 0.29 -10.10 10.71
C TRP A 120 0.26 -11.45 11.46
N GLN A 121 0.71 -11.48 12.72
CA GLN A 121 0.70 -12.70 13.52
C GLN A 121 -0.71 -13.06 13.99
N LEU A 122 -1.53 -12.06 14.29
CA LEU A 122 -2.94 -12.28 14.62
C LEU A 122 -3.65 -13.01 13.48
N VAL A 123 -3.47 -12.56 12.22
CA VAL A 123 -4.03 -13.24 11.04
C VAL A 123 -3.35 -14.59 10.79
N TYR A 124 -2.03 -14.70 10.99
CA TYR A 124 -1.29 -15.97 10.85
C TYR A 124 -1.83 -17.05 11.76
N ASP A 125 -2.25 -16.72 12.99
CA ASP A 125 -2.76 -17.69 13.96
C ASP A 125 -4.18 -18.17 13.66
N MET A 126 -4.92 -17.47 12.78
CA MET A 126 -6.27 -17.83 12.35
C MET A 126 -6.26 -19.09 11.47
N SER A 127 -7.36 -19.85 11.56
CA SER A 127 -7.66 -20.90 10.61
C SER A 127 -8.09 -20.32 9.24
N PRO A 128 -7.97 -21.09 8.14
CA PRO A 128 -8.47 -20.67 6.83
C PRO A 128 -9.94 -20.21 6.85
N LYS A 129 -10.81 -20.90 7.60
CA LYS A 129 -12.22 -20.52 7.73
C LYS A 129 -12.44 -19.21 8.46
N GLU A 130 -11.61 -18.88 9.45
CA GLU A 130 -11.65 -17.60 10.14
C GLU A 130 -11.21 -16.48 9.22
N ILE A 131 -10.16 -16.68 8.41
CA ILE A 131 -9.71 -15.69 7.43
C ILE A 131 -10.79 -15.43 6.36
N VAL A 132 -11.44 -16.46 5.84
CA VAL A 132 -12.56 -16.29 4.88
C VAL A 132 -13.70 -15.46 5.47
N ARG A 133 -14.01 -15.61 6.76
CA ARG A 133 -15.04 -14.79 7.45
C ARG A 133 -14.69 -13.32 7.60
N LEU A 134 -13.42 -12.94 7.46
CA LEU A 134 -13.00 -11.54 7.46
C LEU A 134 -13.46 -10.79 6.20
N ILE A 135 -13.79 -11.50 5.11
CA ILE A 135 -13.96 -10.96 3.77
C ILE A 135 -15.43 -10.80 3.40
N ASP A 136 -15.78 -9.66 2.83
CA ASP A 136 -17.03 -9.50 2.12
C ASP A 136 -16.86 -9.83 0.63
N PHE A 137 -17.38 -10.97 0.22
CA PHE A 137 -17.33 -11.44 -1.18
C PHE A 137 -18.36 -10.81 -2.10
N ARG A 138 -19.15 -9.85 -1.61
CA ARG A 138 -20.11 -9.11 -2.45
C ARG A 138 -19.41 -8.47 -3.64
N TYR A 139 -19.91 -8.73 -4.83
CA TYR A 139 -19.36 -8.28 -6.12
C TYR A 139 -18.04 -8.93 -6.55
N LEU A 140 -17.60 -9.99 -5.87
CA LEU A 140 -16.39 -10.75 -6.22
C LEU A 140 -16.69 -12.17 -6.69
N THR A 141 -17.88 -12.71 -6.44
CA THR A 141 -18.18 -14.16 -6.62
C THR A 141 -18.10 -14.66 -8.05
N ASP A 142 -18.11 -13.77 -9.03
CA ASP A 142 -17.83 -14.08 -10.45
C ASP A 142 -16.33 -14.28 -10.74
N ALA A 143 -15.44 -13.79 -9.84
CA ALA A 143 -13.99 -13.88 -9.97
C ALA A 143 -13.34 -14.72 -8.86
N LEU A 144 -13.85 -14.63 -7.62
CA LEU A 144 -13.36 -15.36 -6.45
C LEU A 144 -14.53 -15.72 -5.53
N LYS A 145 -14.81 -17.02 -5.39
CA LYS A 145 -15.83 -17.53 -4.47
C LYS A 145 -15.23 -17.80 -3.09
N PRO A 146 -16.05 -17.79 -2.01
CA PRO A 146 -15.57 -18.15 -0.65
C PRO A 146 -14.91 -19.52 -0.57
N GLU A 147 -15.43 -20.51 -1.32
CA GLU A 147 -14.89 -21.87 -1.36
C GLU A 147 -13.50 -21.91 -2.00
N GLU A 148 -13.27 -21.14 -3.06
CA GLU A 148 -11.96 -21.03 -3.72
C GLU A 148 -10.94 -20.31 -2.82
N ALA A 149 -11.38 -19.25 -2.12
CA ALA A 149 -10.54 -18.57 -1.14
C ALA A 149 -10.15 -19.51 0.02
N LEU A 150 -11.08 -20.35 0.47
CA LEU A 150 -10.81 -21.36 1.49
C LEU A 150 -9.78 -22.39 0.99
N GLU A 151 -9.94 -22.89 -0.22
CA GLU A 151 -9.00 -23.86 -0.83
C GLU A 151 -7.59 -23.28 -0.94
N ILE A 152 -7.45 -22.03 -1.40
CA ILE A 152 -6.14 -21.35 -1.47
C ILE A 152 -5.48 -21.33 -0.09
N LEU A 153 -6.21 -20.92 0.95
CA LEU A 153 -5.70 -20.81 2.32
C LEU A 153 -5.39 -22.19 2.94
N GLU A 154 -6.17 -23.22 2.65
CA GLU A 154 -5.92 -24.59 3.10
C GLU A 154 -4.65 -25.15 2.45
N ASN A 155 -4.48 -24.97 1.13
CA ASN A 155 -3.30 -25.42 0.38
C ASN A 155 -2.03 -24.72 0.87
N SER A 156 -2.09 -23.44 1.22
CA SER A 156 -0.94 -22.69 1.76
C SER A 156 -0.54 -23.09 3.19
N SER A 157 -1.42 -23.77 3.92
CA SER A 157 -1.22 -24.05 5.36
C SER A 157 -0.11 -25.05 5.65
N ALA A 158 0.20 -25.95 4.71
CA ALA A 158 1.08 -27.10 4.94
C ALA A 158 2.49 -26.73 5.41
N ASP A 159 3.08 -25.65 4.92
CA ASP A 159 4.48 -25.26 5.18
C ASP A 159 4.60 -23.88 5.87
N LYS A 160 3.52 -23.36 6.46
CA LYS A 160 3.53 -21.99 7.03
C LYS A 160 4.54 -21.79 8.16
N LYS A 161 4.89 -22.82 8.92
CA LYS A 161 5.90 -22.71 10.00
C LYS A 161 7.31 -22.53 9.44
N ASN A 162 7.64 -23.22 8.36
CA ASN A 162 8.94 -23.07 7.70
C ASN A 162 9.04 -21.67 7.05
N ARG A 163 7.98 -21.20 6.37
CA ARG A 163 7.94 -19.83 5.83
C ARG A 163 8.10 -18.78 6.92
N LEU A 164 7.51 -18.99 8.10
CA LEU A 164 7.70 -18.09 9.24
C LEU A 164 9.17 -18.08 9.69
N SER A 165 9.83 -19.22 9.81
CA SER A 165 11.26 -19.28 10.16
C SER A 165 12.11 -18.52 9.14
N ILE A 166 11.89 -18.75 7.86
CA ILE A 166 12.59 -18.02 6.78
C ILE A 166 12.34 -16.51 6.85
N LEU A 167 11.10 -16.09 7.11
CA LEU A 167 10.77 -14.67 7.26
C LEU A 167 11.50 -14.01 8.43
N MET A 168 11.54 -14.70 9.57
CA MET A 168 12.20 -14.20 10.78
C MET A 168 13.71 -14.08 10.61
N ASP A 169 14.33 -15.01 9.90
CA ASP A 169 15.78 -15.05 9.65
C ASP A 169 16.21 -14.07 8.56
N GLU A 170 15.47 -14.02 7.45
CA GLU A 170 15.89 -13.30 6.24
C GLU A 170 15.21 -11.94 6.04
N GLY A 171 14.05 -11.72 6.65
CA GLY A 171 13.17 -10.58 6.36
C GLY A 171 12.46 -10.69 5.01
N TYR A 172 11.75 -9.61 4.64
CA TYR A 172 11.01 -9.51 3.38
C TYR A 172 11.66 -8.49 2.44
N PRO A 173 11.93 -8.82 1.16
CA PRO A 173 12.62 -7.94 0.23
C PRO A 173 11.83 -6.65 -0.07
N CYS A 174 12.54 -5.54 -0.26
CA CYS A 174 11.93 -4.25 -0.61
C CYS A 174 12.67 -3.51 -1.73
N TYR A 175 12.02 -2.50 -2.28
CA TYR A 175 12.62 -1.54 -3.19
C TYR A 175 12.58 -0.13 -2.61
N ASN A 176 13.43 0.77 -3.10
CA ASN A 176 13.51 2.14 -2.61
C ASN A 176 13.01 3.13 -3.66
N THR A 177 12.16 4.08 -3.23
CA THR A 177 11.64 5.18 -4.06
C THR A 177 12.30 6.52 -3.72
N SER A 178 12.87 6.67 -2.53
CA SER A 178 13.41 7.96 -2.04
C SER A 178 14.52 8.57 -2.92
N ALA A 179 15.24 7.76 -3.68
CA ALA A 179 16.27 8.25 -4.59
C ALA A 179 15.70 8.84 -5.88
N GLY A 180 14.44 8.55 -6.22
CA GLY A 180 13.87 8.79 -7.54
C GLY A 180 12.90 9.96 -7.67
N TRP A 181 12.69 10.77 -6.65
CA TRP A 181 11.74 11.89 -6.71
C TRP A 181 12.18 13.01 -7.65
N LEU A 182 11.23 13.81 -8.13
CA LEU A 182 11.50 14.90 -9.06
C LEU A 182 12.14 16.11 -8.36
N GLY A 183 12.87 16.90 -9.14
CA GLY A 183 13.43 18.16 -8.68
C GLY A 183 14.79 18.08 -7.97
N TYR A 184 15.29 16.87 -7.73
CA TYR A 184 16.64 16.70 -7.15
C TYR A 184 17.76 17.11 -8.10
N SER A 185 18.84 17.69 -7.57
CA SER A 185 20.05 17.94 -8.36
C SER A 185 20.69 16.62 -8.83
N ASP A 186 21.52 16.70 -9.87
CA ASP A 186 22.24 15.55 -10.41
C ASP A 186 23.13 14.88 -9.36
N GLU A 187 23.76 15.68 -8.52
CA GLU A 187 24.63 15.22 -7.44
C GLU A 187 23.80 14.48 -6.38
N LYS A 188 22.68 15.08 -5.90
CA LYS A 188 21.80 14.45 -4.93
C LYS A 188 21.25 13.12 -5.46
N LEU A 189 20.76 13.10 -6.69
CA LEU A 189 20.24 11.90 -7.34
C LEU A 189 21.32 10.80 -7.40
N TYR A 190 22.53 11.13 -7.84
CA TYR A 190 23.63 10.18 -7.93
C TYR A 190 24.02 9.61 -6.56
N GLU A 191 24.17 10.48 -5.56
CA GLU A 191 24.53 10.08 -4.19
C GLU A 191 23.46 9.18 -3.54
N LEU A 192 22.17 9.50 -3.72
CA LEU A 192 21.06 8.68 -3.21
C LEU A 192 21.03 7.30 -3.89
N CYS A 193 21.25 7.22 -5.19
CA CYS A 193 21.38 5.95 -5.91
C CYS A 193 22.52 5.09 -5.36
N VAL A 194 23.71 5.70 -5.16
CA VAL A 194 24.89 4.99 -4.60
C VAL A 194 24.61 4.53 -3.17
N LYS A 195 23.98 5.39 -2.34
CA LYS A 195 23.57 5.07 -0.96
C LYS A 195 22.63 3.89 -0.94
N ALA A 196 21.57 3.92 -1.76
CA ALA A 196 20.57 2.84 -1.84
C ALA A 196 21.21 1.50 -2.26
N LYS A 197 22.06 1.51 -3.30
CA LYS A 197 22.82 0.32 -3.73
C LYS A 197 23.70 -0.25 -2.62
N LYS A 198 24.45 0.60 -1.90
CA LYS A 198 25.28 0.19 -0.76
C LYS A 198 24.44 -0.36 0.41
N SER A 199 23.22 0.12 0.58
CA SER A 199 22.27 -0.36 1.58
C SER A 199 21.57 -1.68 1.18
N GLY A 200 21.95 -2.28 0.04
CA GLY A 200 21.47 -3.60 -0.39
C GLY A 200 20.18 -3.60 -1.18
N PHE A 201 19.68 -2.44 -1.62
CA PHE A 201 18.50 -2.40 -2.48
C PHE A 201 18.86 -2.89 -3.90
N SER A 202 18.08 -3.86 -4.38
CA SER A 202 18.23 -4.44 -5.72
C SER A 202 17.29 -3.81 -6.75
N HIS A 203 16.35 -2.97 -6.31
CA HIS A 203 15.35 -2.30 -7.13
C HIS A 203 15.16 -0.87 -6.64
N LEU A 204 15.17 0.10 -7.57
CA LEU A 204 14.89 1.51 -7.30
C LEU A 204 13.83 2.04 -8.27
N LYS A 205 12.89 2.82 -7.75
CA LYS A 205 11.81 3.47 -8.52
C LYS A 205 12.12 4.95 -8.72
N PHE A 206 11.86 5.47 -9.92
CA PHE A 206 12.12 6.85 -10.32
C PHE A 206 10.84 7.48 -10.86
N LYS A 207 10.50 8.65 -10.37
CA LYS A 207 9.40 9.46 -10.91
C LYS A 207 9.77 9.99 -12.28
N VAL A 208 8.84 9.94 -13.23
CA VAL A 208 8.97 10.39 -14.61
C VAL A 208 7.70 11.12 -15.05
N GLY A 209 7.70 11.70 -16.25
CA GLY A 209 6.49 12.22 -16.89
C GLY A 209 6.34 13.73 -16.88
N LYS A 210 7.24 14.47 -16.24
CA LYS A 210 7.19 15.96 -16.25
C LYS A 210 7.86 16.56 -17.47
N ASP A 211 9.03 16.06 -17.85
CA ASP A 211 9.81 16.47 -19.01
C ASP A 211 10.65 15.29 -19.51
N LEU A 212 10.46 14.91 -20.77
CA LEU A 212 11.13 13.73 -21.35
C LEU A 212 12.65 13.84 -21.37
N ASN A 213 13.18 15.03 -21.69
CA ASN A 213 14.65 15.22 -21.73
C ASN A 213 15.24 15.15 -20.32
N ASP A 214 14.54 15.67 -19.32
CA ASP A 214 14.93 15.57 -17.93
C ASP A 214 14.88 14.11 -17.45
N ASP A 215 13.83 13.37 -17.76
CA ASP A 215 13.70 11.95 -17.43
C ASP A 215 14.82 11.12 -18.05
N ILE A 216 15.14 11.36 -19.33
CA ILE A 216 16.29 10.71 -20.02
C ILE A 216 17.60 11.04 -19.29
N ARG A 217 17.83 12.30 -18.94
CA ARG A 217 19.02 12.75 -18.22
C ARG A 217 19.15 12.08 -16.85
N ARG A 218 18.07 12.10 -16.06
CA ARG A 218 18.02 11.52 -14.71
C ARG A 218 18.22 10.00 -14.74
N LEU A 219 17.56 9.30 -15.66
CA LEU A 219 17.72 7.85 -15.78
C LEU A 219 19.13 7.44 -16.28
N LYS A 220 19.82 8.25 -17.11
CA LYS A 220 21.23 8.05 -17.44
C LYS A 220 22.14 8.19 -16.22
N ILE A 221 21.89 9.18 -15.36
CA ILE A 221 22.62 9.35 -14.09
C ILE A 221 22.37 8.16 -13.17
N ALA A 222 21.12 7.78 -12.98
CA ALA A 222 20.74 6.63 -12.16
C ALA A 222 21.41 5.34 -12.67
N ARG A 223 21.35 5.06 -13.97
CA ARG A 223 21.97 3.87 -14.56
C ARG A 223 23.50 3.88 -14.40
N LYS A 224 24.15 5.05 -14.50
CA LYS A 224 25.58 5.21 -14.22
C LYS A 224 25.94 4.87 -12.76
N ALA A 225 25.12 5.30 -11.80
CA ALA A 225 25.33 5.03 -10.38
C ALA A 225 25.08 3.57 -10.00
N LEU A 226 24.01 3.00 -10.54
CA LEU A 226 23.49 1.68 -10.16
C LEU A 226 24.17 0.52 -10.91
N GLY A 227 24.65 0.76 -12.13
CA GLY A 227 25.12 -0.31 -13.03
C GLY A 227 23.95 -1.16 -13.55
N LYS A 228 24.21 -2.39 -13.99
CA LYS A 228 23.19 -3.32 -14.52
C LYS A 228 22.56 -4.22 -13.45
N ASP A 229 23.18 -4.32 -12.28
CA ASP A 229 22.78 -5.27 -11.24
C ASP A 229 21.54 -4.80 -10.46
N VAL A 230 21.25 -3.50 -10.45
CA VAL A 230 20.08 -2.91 -9.81
C VAL A 230 19.00 -2.65 -10.87
N ARG A 231 17.82 -3.18 -10.66
CA ARG A 231 16.66 -2.94 -11.51
C ARG A 231 16.14 -1.52 -11.32
N ILE A 232 15.85 -0.85 -12.42
CA ILE A 232 15.14 0.44 -12.44
C ILE A 232 13.66 0.16 -12.67
N MET A 233 12.80 0.87 -11.95
CA MET A 233 11.36 0.98 -12.19
C MET A 233 11.05 2.46 -12.41
N ILE A 234 10.04 2.76 -13.17
CA ILE A 234 9.59 4.14 -13.44
C ILE A 234 8.13 4.30 -13.05
N ASP A 235 7.74 5.52 -12.67
CA ASP A 235 6.42 5.84 -12.16
C ASP A 235 5.99 7.21 -12.67
N ALA A 236 4.90 7.24 -13.43
CA ALA A 236 4.38 8.45 -14.07
C ALA A 236 3.27 9.15 -13.29
N ASN A 237 2.78 8.55 -12.22
CA ASN A 237 1.68 9.10 -11.39
C ASN A 237 0.50 9.62 -12.24
N GLN A 238 0.06 8.84 -13.23
CA GLN A 238 -1.16 9.05 -14.03
C GLN A 238 -1.10 10.24 -15.00
N VAL A 239 0.07 10.79 -15.31
CA VAL A 239 0.19 12.07 -16.00
C VAL A 239 -0.14 11.99 -17.49
N TRP A 240 0.00 10.82 -18.12
CA TRP A 240 -0.09 10.70 -19.59
C TRP A 240 -1.46 10.24 -20.10
N GLU A 241 -1.78 10.71 -21.30
CA GLU A 241 -2.74 10.04 -22.16
C GLU A 241 -2.17 8.71 -22.67
N VAL A 242 -3.03 7.78 -23.11
CA VAL A 242 -2.64 6.40 -23.47
C VAL A 242 -1.56 6.34 -24.55
N ASP A 243 -1.72 7.09 -25.65
CA ASP A 243 -0.76 7.07 -26.77
C ASP A 243 0.55 7.78 -26.38
N GLU A 244 0.46 8.87 -25.63
CA GLU A 244 1.60 9.58 -25.05
C GLU A 244 2.42 8.67 -24.12
N ALA A 245 1.77 7.91 -23.26
CA ALA A 245 2.43 6.93 -22.40
C ALA A 245 3.26 5.92 -23.19
N ILE A 246 2.69 5.40 -24.28
CA ILE A 246 3.38 4.43 -25.14
C ILE A 246 4.62 5.05 -25.79
N GLU A 247 4.51 6.26 -26.31
CA GLU A 247 5.62 6.97 -26.93
C GLU A 247 6.72 7.29 -25.90
N TRP A 248 6.34 7.84 -24.75
CA TRP A 248 7.30 8.23 -23.68
C TRP A 248 8.05 7.03 -23.15
N ILE A 249 7.36 5.93 -22.84
CA ILE A 249 7.97 4.72 -22.30
C ILE A 249 9.01 4.14 -23.28
N LYS A 250 8.72 4.17 -24.60
CA LYS A 250 9.67 3.72 -25.61
C LYS A 250 10.97 4.54 -25.61
N GLU A 251 10.88 5.84 -25.44
CA GLU A 251 12.08 6.70 -25.31
C GLU A 251 12.90 6.39 -24.07
N LEU A 252 12.29 5.80 -23.03
CA LEU A 252 12.95 5.42 -21.77
C LEU A 252 13.44 3.95 -21.76
N GLU A 253 13.24 3.15 -22.83
CA GLU A 253 13.66 1.75 -22.91
C GLU A 253 15.17 1.54 -22.68
N PHE A 254 16.01 2.52 -23.03
CA PHE A 254 17.46 2.46 -22.80
C PHE A 254 17.85 2.25 -21.33
N ALA A 255 16.96 2.64 -20.40
CA ALA A 255 17.15 2.44 -18.97
C ALA A 255 16.78 1.03 -18.51
N ASP A 256 16.25 0.16 -19.38
CA ASP A 256 15.80 -1.19 -19.09
C ASP A 256 14.86 -1.21 -17.86
N PRO A 257 13.70 -0.47 -17.90
CA PRO A 257 12.79 -0.42 -16.77
C PRO A 257 12.11 -1.77 -16.58
N PHE A 258 12.04 -2.24 -15.34
CA PHE A 258 11.37 -3.49 -14.98
C PHE A 258 9.86 -3.36 -15.08
N PHE A 259 9.32 -2.20 -14.65
CA PHE A 259 7.93 -1.82 -14.87
C PHE A 259 7.77 -0.30 -15.02
N ILE A 260 6.65 0.09 -15.59
CA ILE A 260 6.03 1.41 -15.46
C ILE A 260 4.87 1.32 -14.49
N GLU A 261 4.81 2.25 -13.53
CA GLU A 261 3.73 2.42 -12.57
C GLU A 261 2.81 3.56 -12.99
N GLU A 262 1.51 3.32 -12.90
CA GLU A 262 0.44 4.30 -13.17
C GLU A 262 0.67 5.16 -14.43
N PRO A 263 0.78 4.55 -15.63
CA PRO A 263 1.09 5.31 -16.83
C PRO A 263 -0.01 6.28 -17.27
N THR A 264 -1.27 6.02 -16.90
CA THR A 264 -2.45 6.81 -17.26
C THR A 264 -3.47 6.79 -16.13
N SER A 265 -4.66 7.38 -16.33
CA SER A 265 -5.72 7.45 -15.33
C SER A 265 -5.95 6.12 -14.61
N PRO A 266 -6.01 6.08 -13.27
CA PRO A 266 -6.21 4.86 -12.49
C PRO A 266 -7.58 4.19 -12.75
N ASP A 267 -8.53 4.90 -13.34
CA ASP A 267 -9.85 4.37 -13.69
C ASP A 267 -9.92 3.87 -15.14
N ASP A 268 -8.86 4.06 -15.96
CA ASP A 268 -8.82 3.61 -17.36
C ASP A 268 -8.18 2.23 -17.50
N ILE A 269 -8.97 1.19 -17.26
CA ILE A 269 -8.54 -0.21 -17.35
C ILE A 269 -8.18 -0.57 -18.79
N ALA A 270 -8.98 -0.12 -19.75
CA ALA A 270 -8.74 -0.39 -21.18
C ALA A 270 -7.46 0.31 -21.69
N GLY A 271 -7.20 1.53 -21.22
CA GLY A 271 -5.97 2.28 -21.50
C GLY A 271 -4.74 1.58 -20.94
N HIS A 272 -4.77 1.13 -19.69
CA HIS A 272 -3.69 0.34 -19.10
C HIS A 272 -3.42 -0.94 -19.92
N LYS A 273 -4.47 -1.64 -20.35
CA LYS A 273 -4.31 -2.81 -21.21
C LYS A 273 -3.65 -2.48 -22.54
N LYS A 274 -4.09 -1.41 -23.20
CA LYS A 274 -3.49 -0.96 -24.48
C LYS A 274 -2.02 -0.60 -24.32
N ILE A 275 -1.66 0.12 -23.25
CA ILE A 275 -0.27 0.46 -22.94
C ILE A 275 0.53 -0.81 -22.70
N LYS A 276 0.06 -1.69 -21.82
CA LYS A 276 0.73 -2.97 -21.50
C LYS A 276 1.02 -3.80 -22.75
N ASP A 277 0.06 -3.93 -23.65
CA ASP A 277 0.21 -4.71 -24.87
C ASP A 277 1.23 -4.08 -25.84
N ALA A 278 1.42 -2.75 -25.80
CA ALA A 278 2.29 -1.99 -26.69
C ALA A 278 3.75 -1.86 -26.23
N ILE A 279 4.03 -2.02 -24.91
CA ILE A 279 5.35 -1.74 -24.32
C ILE A 279 6.13 -3.00 -23.89
N GLN A 280 5.67 -4.19 -24.27
CA GLN A 280 6.37 -5.42 -23.91
C GLN A 280 7.86 -5.35 -24.32
N PRO A 281 8.82 -5.81 -23.49
CA PRO A 281 8.64 -6.63 -22.28
C PRO A 281 8.51 -5.83 -20.96
N ILE A 282 8.42 -4.49 -20.99
CA ILE A 282 8.23 -3.66 -19.80
C ILE A 282 6.86 -3.99 -19.19
N LYS A 283 6.81 -4.23 -17.89
CA LYS A 283 5.58 -4.57 -17.17
C LYS A 283 4.79 -3.32 -16.82
N VAL A 284 3.49 -3.48 -16.61
CA VAL A 284 2.62 -2.43 -16.04
C VAL A 284 2.28 -2.77 -14.60
N ALA A 285 2.54 -1.83 -13.70
CA ALA A 285 2.16 -1.88 -12.30
C ALA A 285 1.15 -0.77 -11.99
N THR A 286 0.12 -1.08 -11.21
CA THR A 286 -0.86 -0.08 -10.77
C THR A 286 -1.65 -0.58 -9.57
N GLY A 287 -2.30 0.33 -8.83
CA GLY A 287 -3.22 -0.03 -7.77
C GLY A 287 -3.24 0.91 -6.57
N GLU A 288 -2.26 1.80 -6.38
CA GLU A 288 -2.25 2.74 -5.26
C GLU A 288 -3.49 3.66 -5.26
N MET A 289 -4.02 3.99 -6.42
CA MET A 289 -5.23 4.78 -6.60
C MET A 289 -6.50 3.95 -6.82
N CYS A 290 -6.41 2.62 -6.92
CA CYS A 290 -7.59 1.76 -7.02
C CYS A 290 -8.45 1.86 -5.77
N GLN A 291 -9.68 2.30 -5.93
CA GLN A 291 -10.54 2.72 -4.83
C GLN A 291 -11.13 1.56 -4.02
N ASN A 292 -11.26 0.38 -4.62
CA ASN A 292 -11.89 -0.78 -3.98
C ASN A 292 -11.54 -2.10 -4.70
N ARG A 293 -11.90 -3.21 -4.10
CA ARG A 293 -11.67 -4.57 -4.62
C ARG A 293 -12.25 -4.81 -6.01
N ILE A 294 -13.29 -4.06 -6.41
CA ILE A 294 -13.96 -4.27 -7.71
C ILE A 294 -13.11 -3.73 -8.85
N ILE A 295 -12.45 -2.59 -8.66
CA ILE A 295 -11.50 -2.05 -9.62
C ILE A 295 -10.30 -3.01 -9.79
N PHE A 296 -9.75 -3.53 -8.70
CA PHE A 296 -8.71 -4.57 -8.77
C PHE A 296 -9.19 -5.81 -9.53
N LYS A 297 -10.43 -6.28 -9.26
CA LYS A 297 -11.02 -7.40 -9.99
C LYS A 297 -11.01 -7.15 -11.50
N GLN A 298 -11.44 -5.96 -11.94
CA GLN A 298 -11.51 -5.61 -13.36
C GLN A 298 -10.12 -5.56 -14.00
N PHE A 299 -9.14 -4.89 -13.37
CA PHE A 299 -7.75 -4.89 -13.85
C PHE A 299 -7.18 -6.29 -14.01
N ILE A 300 -7.43 -7.15 -13.04
CA ILE A 300 -6.90 -8.52 -13.02
C ILE A 300 -7.58 -9.39 -14.07
N GLN A 301 -8.92 -9.36 -14.18
CA GLN A 301 -9.68 -10.16 -15.13
C GLN A 301 -9.40 -9.76 -16.59
N ASP A 302 -9.26 -8.46 -16.87
CA ASP A 302 -8.92 -7.94 -18.20
C ASP A 302 -7.44 -8.09 -18.53
N ASN A 303 -6.63 -8.60 -17.58
CA ASN A 303 -5.18 -8.69 -17.74
C ASN A 303 -4.53 -7.33 -18.07
N ALA A 304 -5.05 -6.25 -17.51
CA ALA A 304 -4.61 -4.88 -17.76
C ALA A 304 -3.37 -4.44 -16.94
N LEU A 305 -2.93 -5.27 -16.01
CA LEU A 305 -1.71 -5.08 -15.22
C LEU A 305 -0.88 -6.37 -15.13
N ASP A 306 0.39 -6.22 -14.76
CA ASP A 306 1.31 -7.33 -14.45
C ASP A 306 1.61 -7.43 -12.97
N ILE A 307 1.58 -6.31 -12.24
CA ILE A 307 1.89 -6.20 -10.82
C ILE A 307 0.79 -5.41 -10.14
N VAL A 308 0.24 -5.97 -9.06
CA VAL A 308 -0.80 -5.34 -8.24
C VAL A 308 -0.13 -4.53 -7.12
N GLN A 309 -0.46 -3.24 -7.01
CA GLN A 309 0.10 -2.35 -5.99
C GLN A 309 -1.00 -1.85 -5.05
N ILE A 310 -1.34 -2.67 -4.05
CA ILE A 310 -2.35 -2.31 -3.05
C ILE A 310 -1.78 -1.21 -2.15
N ASP A 311 -2.57 -0.15 -1.92
CA ASP A 311 -2.30 0.83 -0.87
C ASP A 311 -3.13 0.53 0.38
N SER A 312 -2.50 0.63 1.56
CA SER A 312 -3.13 0.27 2.84
C SER A 312 -4.22 1.24 3.30
N CYS A 313 -4.21 2.46 2.76
CA CYS A 313 -5.10 3.56 3.14
C CYS A 313 -6.14 3.90 2.08
N ARG A 314 -5.96 3.41 0.84
CA ARG A 314 -6.84 3.72 -0.29
C ARG A 314 -8.14 2.93 -0.27
N ILE A 315 -8.08 1.67 0.14
CA ILE A 315 -9.24 0.77 0.18
C ILE A 315 -9.73 0.52 1.61
N GLY A 316 -10.81 -0.21 1.78
CA GLY A 316 -11.55 -0.36 3.04
C GLY A 316 -10.86 -1.17 4.15
N GLY A 317 -9.53 -1.00 4.31
CA GLY A 317 -8.73 -1.64 5.35
C GLY A 317 -8.38 -3.09 5.05
N LEU A 318 -7.77 -3.76 6.05
CA LEU A 318 -7.19 -5.10 5.88
C LEU A 318 -8.20 -6.15 5.37
N ASN A 319 -9.47 -6.04 5.74
CA ASN A 319 -10.51 -6.97 5.27
C ASN A 319 -10.65 -6.96 3.74
N GLU A 320 -10.65 -5.77 3.14
CA GLU A 320 -10.72 -5.63 1.69
C GLU A 320 -9.39 -6.00 1.02
N ILE A 321 -8.26 -5.66 1.64
CA ILE A 321 -6.92 -6.05 1.20
C ILE A 321 -6.81 -7.58 1.05
N LEU A 322 -7.28 -8.35 2.04
CA LEU A 322 -7.26 -9.81 1.99
C LEU A 322 -7.98 -10.36 0.76
N SER A 323 -9.10 -9.76 0.37
CA SER A 323 -9.82 -10.17 -0.84
C SER A 323 -9.01 -9.92 -2.12
N VAL A 324 -8.28 -8.80 -2.19
CA VAL A 324 -7.42 -8.48 -3.34
C VAL A 324 -6.20 -9.38 -3.40
N LEU A 325 -5.58 -9.70 -2.25
CA LEU A 325 -4.45 -10.65 -2.18
C LEU A 325 -4.84 -12.04 -2.72
N LEU A 326 -6.00 -12.56 -2.27
CA LEU A 326 -6.52 -13.85 -2.73
C LEU A 326 -6.89 -13.84 -4.22
N LEU A 327 -7.51 -12.74 -4.68
CA LEU A 327 -7.84 -12.56 -6.08
C LEU A 327 -6.57 -12.50 -6.95
N ALA A 328 -5.58 -11.72 -6.55
CA ALA A 328 -4.30 -11.62 -7.26
C ALA A 328 -3.60 -12.97 -7.33
N HIS A 329 -3.57 -13.72 -6.22
CA HIS A 329 -3.00 -15.08 -6.20
C HIS A 329 -3.72 -16.03 -7.16
N LYS A 330 -5.06 -16.03 -7.16
CA LYS A 330 -5.87 -16.88 -8.07
C LYS A 330 -5.54 -16.65 -9.54
N TYR A 331 -5.18 -15.41 -9.91
CA TYR A 331 -4.88 -15.02 -11.29
C TYR A 331 -3.37 -14.87 -11.58
N ASP A 332 -2.52 -15.45 -10.74
CA ASP A 332 -1.05 -15.41 -10.87
C ASP A 332 -0.46 -13.99 -11.02
N LYS A 333 -1.04 -13.03 -10.30
CA LYS A 333 -0.54 -11.65 -10.28
C LYS A 333 0.27 -11.40 -9.01
N PRO A 334 1.56 -11.06 -9.11
CA PRO A 334 2.36 -10.69 -7.94
C PRO A 334 1.85 -9.38 -7.34
N VAL A 335 1.81 -9.32 -6.00
CA VAL A 335 1.48 -8.11 -5.26
C VAL A 335 2.76 -7.47 -4.74
N TRP A 336 2.97 -6.20 -5.10
CA TRP A 336 4.06 -5.34 -4.62
C TRP A 336 3.43 -4.11 -3.96
N PRO A 337 3.12 -4.15 -2.66
CA PRO A 337 2.36 -3.09 -2.00
C PRO A 337 3.02 -1.72 -2.10
N HIS A 338 2.21 -0.70 -2.38
CA HIS A 338 2.60 0.71 -2.37
C HIS A 338 2.81 1.22 -0.95
N ALA A 339 3.86 2.02 -0.73
CA ALA A 339 4.14 2.64 0.57
C ALA A 339 4.80 4.02 0.48
N GLY A 340 4.53 4.79 -0.55
CA GLY A 340 5.11 6.11 -0.81
C GLY A 340 4.61 7.25 0.10
N GLY A 341 4.21 6.99 1.35
CA GLY A 341 3.64 8.01 2.22
C GLY A 341 3.84 7.77 3.71
N VAL A 342 3.43 8.73 4.55
CA VAL A 342 3.53 8.61 6.01
C VAL A 342 2.70 7.45 6.54
N GLY A 343 3.32 6.55 7.32
CA GLY A 343 2.68 5.39 7.93
C GLY A 343 2.41 4.23 6.97
N LEU A 344 2.61 4.40 5.68
CA LEU A 344 2.36 3.34 4.71
C LEU A 344 3.37 2.20 4.81
N CYS A 345 4.66 2.49 5.04
CA CYS A 345 5.68 1.48 5.31
C CYS A 345 5.36 0.64 6.54
N GLU A 346 4.80 1.28 7.58
CA GLU A 346 4.37 0.65 8.82
C GLU A 346 3.22 -0.33 8.58
N TYR A 347 2.26 0.02 7.72
CA TYR A 347 1.14 -0.87 7.36
C TYR A 347 1.55 -2.01 6.43
N VAL A 348 2.23 -1.69 5.31
CA VAL A 348 2.44 -2.68 4.23
C VAL A 348 3.34 -3.85 4.63
N GLN A 349 4.24 -3.66 5.61
CA GLN A 349 5.03 -4.78 6.12
C GLN A 349 4.14 -5.91 6.66
N HIS A 350 3.05 -5.61 7.38
CA HIS A 350 2.10 -6.62 7.83
C HIS A 350 1.37 -7.29 6.67
N ILE A 351 0.95 -6.52 5.67
CA ILE A 351 0.22 -7.02 4.49
C ILE A 351 1.09 -8.00 3.69
N ALA A 352 2.33 -7.62 3.42
CA ALA A 352 3.25 -8.48 2.67
C ALA A 352 3.60 -9.77 3.42
N MET A 353 3.70 -9.71 4.75
CA MET A 353 3.91 -10.90 5.56
C MET A 353 2.71 -11.83 5.57
N ILE A 354 1.49 -11.30 5.65
CA ILE A 354 0.24 -12.07 5.50
C ILE A 354 0.20 -12.75 4.14
N ASP A 355 0.46 -12.02 3.05
CA ASP A 355 0.50 -12.58 1.70
C ASP A 355 1.49 -13.73 1.59
N TYR A 356 2.73 -13.52 2.03
CA TYR A 356 3.77 -14.55 1.98
C TYR A 356 3.46 -15.78 2.82
N LEU A 357 3.01 -15.56 4.06
CA LEU A 357 2.83 -16.65 5.01
C LEU A 357 1.60 -17.51 4.71
N LEU A 358 0.52 -16.90 4.17
CA LEU A 358 -0.81 -17.49 4.15
C LEU A 358 -1.46 -17.60 2.76
N ILE A 359 -0.98 -16.87 1.74
CA ILE A 359 -1.66 -16.79 0.46
C ILE A 359 -0.74 -17.22 -0.68
N SER A 360 0.24 -16.38 -1.02
CA SER A 360 1.09 -16.60 -2.18
C SER A 360 2.25 -17.56 -1.95
N CYS A 361 2.69 -17.71 -0.71
CA CYS A 361 3.82 -18.55 -0.31
C CYS A 361 5.17 -18.15 -0.97
N GLU A 362 5.25 -17.00 -1.61
CA GLU A 362 6.38 -16.53 -2.41
C GLU A 362 6.76 -15.09 -2.03
N LYS A 363 8.07 -14.85 -1.79
CA LYS A 363 8.61 -13.52 -1.48
C LYS A 363 9.79 -13.11 -2.37
N ASN A 364 10.46 -14.05 -3.04
CA ASN A 364 11.72 -13.76 -3.74
C ASN A 364 11.49 -12.94 -5.02
N SER A 365 10.38 -13.17 -5.71
CA SER A 365 9.96 -12.42 -6.90
C SER A 365 9.20 -11.13 -6.57
N LYS A 366 8.91 -10.88 -5.29
CA LYS A 366 8.11 -9.74 -4.81
C LYS A 366 8.95 -8.74 -4.04
N ARG A 367 8.48 -7.50 -3.96
CA ARG A 367 9.10 -6.42 -3.18
C ARG A 367 8.03 -5.55 -2.53
N ILE A 368 8.31 -5.05 -1.34
CA ILE A 368 7.54 -3.99 -0.70
C ILE A 368 8.18 -2.66 -1.04
N GLU A 369 7.39 -1.62 -1.27
CA GLU A 369 7.92 -0.27 -1.36
C GLU A 369 8.51 0.20 -0.03
N TYR A 370 9.56 1.02 -0.11
CA TYR A 370 10.17 1.66 1.04
C TYR A 370 10.58 3.10 0.69
N VAL A 371 10.23 4.02 1.57
CA VAL A 371 10.73 5.39 1.63
C VAL A 371 11.46 5.59 2.95
N ASP A 372 12.54 6.38 2.97
CA ASP A 372 13.46 6.44 4.12
C ASP A 372 13.25 7.68 5.04
N HIS A 373 12.00 8.12 5.18
CA HIS A 373 11.64 9.29 5.99
C HIS A 373 10.32 9.09 6.73
N LEU A 374 10.06 9.94 7.73
CA LEU A 374 8.85 10.01 8.58
C LEU A 374 8.64 8.81 9.53
N HIS A 375 9.56 7.86 9.58
CA HIS A 375 9.49 6.73 10.52
C HIS A 375 9.66 7.16 11.99
N GLU A 376 10.39 8.24 12.21
CA GLU A 376 10.66 8.85 13.54
C GLU A 376 9.39 9.27 14.27
N HIS A 377 8.27 9.41 13.56
CA HIS A 377 6.98 9.81 14.12
C HIS A 377 6.21 8.67 14.79
N PHE A 378 6.60 7.42 14.57
CA PHE A 378 5.91 6.25 15.11
C PHE A 378 6.62 5.67 16.33
N LEU A 379 5.83 5.07 17.24
CA LEU A 379 6.39 4.37 18.42
C LEU A 379 7.14 3.10 18.02
N ASN A 380 6.62 2.38 17.04
CA ASN A 380 7.15 1.12 16.55
C ASN A 380 7.39 1.18 15.04
N PRO A 381 8.35 1.99 14.56
CA PRO A 381 8.57 2.17 13.13
C PRO A 381 9.03 0.88 12.45
N CYS A 382 8.79 0.78 11.17
CA CYS A 382 9.32 -0.30 10.36
C CYS A 382 10.87 -0.27 10.37
N LYS A 383 11.46 -1.45 10.19
CA LYS A 383 12.93 -1.60 10.20
C LYS A 383 13.37 -2.27 8.91
N VAL A 384 14.20 -1.53 8.13
CA VAL A 384 14.78 -2.03 6.90
C VAL A 384 16.30 -2.15 7.05
N LYS A 385 16.83 -3.32 6.72
CA LYS A 385 18.27 -3.58 6.71
C LYS A 385 18.62 -4.43 5.48
N ALA A 386 19.67 -4.05 4.79
CA ALA A 386 20.15 -4.73 3.57
C ALA A 386 19.03 -4.96 2.53
N GLY A 387 18.19 -3.92 2.31
CA GLY A 387 17.07 -3.98 1.35
C GLY A 387 15.95 -4.93 1.74
N LYS A 388 15.77 -5.20 3.03
CA LYS A 388 14.73 -6.11 3.55
C LYS A 388 14.06 -5.54 4.80
N TYR A 389 12.74 -5.65 4.89
CA TYR A 389 11.98 -5.40 6.11
C TYR A 389 12.16 -6.52 7.11
N SER A 390 12.37 -6.17 8.37
CA SER A 390 12.25 -7.12 9.49
C SER A 390 10.79 -7.25 9.90
N ALA A 391 10.36 -8.45 10.30
CA ALA A 391 9.00 -8.64 10.82
C ALA A 391 8.77 -7.80 12.08
N PRO A 392 7.69 -6.99 12.17
CA PRO A 392 7.35 -6.27 13.39
C PRO A 392 6.91 -7.27 14.47
N LEU A 393 7.38 -7.06 15.71
CA LEU A 393 7.09 -7.94 16.84
C LEU A 393 6.18 -7.30 17.90
N ASN A 394 6.02 -5.98 17.85
CA ASN A 394 5.19 -5.27 18.80
C ASN A 394 3.69 -5.46 18.48
N PRO A 395 2.82 -5.52 19.49
CA PRO A 395 1.38 -5.61 19.30
C PRO A 395 0.81 -4.45 18.47
N GLY A 396 -0.25 -4.74 17.72
CA GLY A 396 -0.94 -3.75 16.89
C GLY A 396 -0.46 -3.72 15.43
N PHE A 397 -0.75 -2.62 14.74
CA PHE A 397 -0.51 -2.44 13.30
C PHE A 397 0.70 -1.53 13.01
N SER A 398 1.54 -1.28 14.00
CA SER A 398 2.75 -0.43 13.94
C SER A 398 2.48 1.05 13.63
N ILE A 399 1.25 1.52 13.73
CA ILE A 399 0.78 2.81 13.24
C ILE A 399 0.59 3.88 14.34
N GLU A 400 0.87 3.53 15.57
CA GLU A 400 0.75 4.44 16.69
C GLU A 400 1.82 5.54 16.64
N MET A 401 1.35 6.79 16.48
CA MET A 401 2.24 7.96 16.48
C MET A 401 2.62 8.38 17.90
N LYS A 402 3.81 8.95 18.03
CA LYS A 402 4.28 9.56 19.30
C LYS A 402 3.42 10.77 19.66
N ASN A 403 3.19 10.99 20.95
CA ASN A 403 2.42 12.13 21.44
C ASN A 403 3.01 13.49 21.01
N GLU A 404 4.34 13.61 20.96
CA GLU A 404 5.01 14.80 20.45
C GLU A 404 4.69 15.08 18.99
N THR A 405 4.56 14.04 18.17
CA THR A 405 4.14 14.15 16.76
C THR A 405 2.69 14.63 16.66
N LEU A 406 1.78 14.04 17.44
CA LEU A 406 0.37 14.44 17.47
C LEU A 406 0.19 15.88 17.91
N THR A 407 1.11 16.44 18.70
CA THR A 407 1.08 17.83 19.15
C THR A 407 1.71 18.79 18.13
N ASN A 408 2.92 18.45 17.64
CA ASN A 408 3.75 19.39 16.86
C ASN A 408 3.35 19.46 15.38
N TYR A 409 2.73 18.41 14.84
CA TYR A 409 2.34 18.30 13.44
C TYR A 409 0.82 18.30 13.24
N LEU A 410 0.08 18.76 14.26
CA LEU A 410 -1.37 18.93 14.11
C LEU A 410 -1.65 19.93 12.99
N TYR A 411 -2.45 19.52 12.03
CA TYR A 411 -2.89 20.41 10.95
C TYR A 411 -3.76 21.52 11.56
N SER A 412 -3.36 22.76 11.34
CA SER A 412 -4.17 23.97 11.58
C SER A 412 -4.35 24.66 10.24
N ASP A 413 -5.61 24.98 9.88
CA ASP A 413 -5.94 25.81 8.71
C ASP A 413 -5.25 27.17 8.78
#